data_8fc3126060040045aabcc54c90b7acb3
#
_entry.id   8fc3126060040045aabcc54c90b7acb3
#
_cell.length_a   1.000
_cell.length_b   1.000
_cell.length_c   1.000
_cell.angle_alpha   90.00
_cell.angle_beta   90.00
_cell.angle_gamma   90.00
#
_symmetry.space_group_name_H-M   'P 1'
#
loop_
_entity.id
_entity.type
_entity.pdbx_description
1 polymer ?
#
loop_
_entity_poly.entity_id
_entity_poly.type
_entity_poly.pdbx_seq_one_letter_code
_entity_poly.pdbx_strand_id
1 'polypeptide(L)'
;MGLTANQDGFARMDSVVKWCREAELYLILDMHDAPGGQTGDNIDDSYGYPWLFESKASQQLYCDIWRKIAAYYKSEPVILGYELFNEPIAPYFENMDELNGKLEEVYKMGVAAIREVDKNHIILLGGSQWNGNFKPFKDSKFDDKIMYTCHRYGGEPTKEAIQGFINFRDSVNLPMYMGEIGHNTDEWQAAFCR
;
A
#
# COMPACT_ATOMS: atom_id res chain seq x y z
N MET A 1 1.74 13.63 -23.12
CA MET A 1 0.78 14.52 -22.42
C MET A 1 1.29 14.73 -21.01
N GLY A 2 1.57 15.98 -20.59
CA GLY A 2 2.01 16.24 -19.22
C GLY A 2 0.86 16.03 -18.25
N LEU A 3 1.11 15.33 -17.15
CA LEU A 3 0.21 15.25 -16.00
C LEU A 3 -0.07 16.68 -15.51
N THR A 4 -1.23 17.23 -15.84
CA THR A 4 -1.74 18.41 -15.13
C THR A 4 -2.16 17.90 -13.74
N ALA A 5 -1.33 18.20 -12.71
CA ALA A 5 -1.75 17.93 -11.34
C ALA A 5 -3.05 18.68 -11.10
N ASN A 6 -4.04 17.97 -10.64
CA ASN A 6 -5.21 18.60 -10.06
C ASN A 6 -4.76 19.38 -8.83
N GLN A 7 -4.66 20.71 -8.94
CA GLN A 7 -4.26 21.58 -7.82
C GLN A 7 -5.21 21.39 -6.62
N ASP A 8 -6.47 21.06 -6.88
CA ASP A 8 -7.45 20.79 -5.83
C ASP A 8 -7.12 19.53 -5.01
N GLY A 9 -6.48 18.52 -5.62
CA GLY A 9 -6.05 17.29 -4.92
C GLY A 9 -4.98 17.59 -3.87
N PHE A 10 -3.93 18.31 -4.23
CA PHE A 10 -2.89 18.70 -3.28
C PHE A 10 -3.43 19.65 -2.20
N ALA A 11 -4.31 20.60 -2.54
CA ALA A 11 -4.90 21.51 -1.55
C ALA A 11 -5.75 20.78 -0.49
N ARG A 12 -6.45 19.71 -0.89
CA ARG A 12 -7.17 18.83 0.06
C ARG A 12 -6.20 18.06 0.96
N MET A 13 -5.16 17.48 0.37
CA MET A 13 -4.14 16.74 1.11
C MET A 13 -3.39 17.66 2.09
N ASP A 14 -3.04 18.89 1.68
CA ASP A 14 -2.42 19.90 2.55
C ASP A 14 -3.31 20.23 3.76
N SER A 15 -4.63 20.25 3.57
CA SER A 15 -5.58 20.43 4.68
C SER A 15 -5.51 19.27 5.67
N VAL A 16 -5.42 18.02 5.19
CA VAL A 16 -5.27 16.83 6.04
C VAL A 16 -3.94 16.86 6.78
N VAL A 17 -2.84 17.18 6.09
CA VAL A 17 -1.52 17.34 6.70
C VAL A 17 -1.55 18.39 7.82
N LYS A 18 -2.22 19.53 7.57
CA LYS A 18 -2.38 20.57 8.58
C LYS A 18 -3.14 20.06 9.80
N TRP A 19 -4.27 19.36 9.61
CA TRP A 19 -5.06 18.80 10.73
C TRP A 19 -4.29 17.74 11.51
N CYS A 20 -3.55 16.87 10.85
CA CYS A 20 -2.69 15.88 11.52
C CYS A 20 -1.62 16.56 12.37
N ARG A 21 -0.99 17.63 11.84
CA ARG A 21 -0.01 18.42 12.60
C ARG A 21 -0.62 19.07 13.84
N GLU A 22 -1.82 19.66 13.72
CA GLU A 22 -2.54 20.28 14.83
C GLU A 22 -2.97 19.26 15.89
N ALA A 23 -3.27 18.03 15.46
CA ALA A 23 -3.67 16.92 16.33
C ALA A 23 -2.48 16.10 16.87
N GLU A 24 -1.24 16.45 16.53
CA GLU A 24 -0.02 15.70 16.86
C GLU A 24 -0.05 14.23 16.37
N LEU A 25 -0.62 14.01 15.18
CA LEU A 25 -0.72 12.71 14.54
C LEU A 25 0.24 12.61 13.35
N TYR A 26 0.74 11.42 13.06
CA TYR A 26 1.38 11.11 11.79
C TYR A 26 0.34 10.70 10.74
N LEU A 27 0.71 10.88 9.47
CA LEU A 27 -0.10 10.56 8.31
C LEU A 27 0.63 9.55 7.41
N ILE A 28 -0.07 8.53 6.94
CA ILE A 28 0.38 7.68 5.84
C ILE A 28 -0.44 8.07 4.61
N LEU A 29 0.23 8.35 3.51
CA LEU A 29 -0.44 8.57 2.23
C LEU A 29 -0.60 7.24 1.52
N ASP A 30 -1.84 6.83 1.30
CA ASP A 30 -2.21 5.62 0.60
C ASP A 30 -2.73 5.93 -0.82
N MET A 31 -2.23 5.20 -1.82
CA MET A 31 -2.85 5.17 -3.14
C MET A 31 -3.89 4.07 -3.17
N HIS A 32 -5.12 4.42 -2.79
CA HIS A 32 -6.21 3.45 -2.69
C HIS A 32 -6.64 2.91 -4.06
N ASP A 33 -6.55 3.76 -5.10
CA ASP A 33 -6.85 3.41 -6.49
C ASP A 33 -5.64 3.71 -7.38
N ALA A 34 -4.92 2.69 -7.80
CA ALA A 34 -3.80 2.83 -8.71
C ALA A 34 -4.27 2.84 -10.18
N PRO A 35 -3.55 3.53 -11.09
CA PRO A 35 -3.90 3.57 -12.50
C PRO A 35 -4.09 2.18 -13.12
N GLY A 36 -5.28 1.91 -13.64
CA GLY A 36 -5.66 0.62 -14.22
C GLY A 36 -6.19 -0.40 -13.21
N GLY A 37 -6.24 -0.02 -11.93
CA GLY A 37 -6.67 -0.88 -10.83
C GLY A 37 -5.59 -1.88 -10.41
N GLN A 38 -5.43 -2.06 -9.10
CA GLN A 38 -4.48 -2.99 -8.51
C GLN A 38 -5.15 -4.23 -7.93
N THR A 39 -6.41 -4.15 -7.54
CA THR A 39 -7.15 -5.26 -6.93
C THR A 39 -7.90 -6.08 -7.98
N GLY A 40 -8.54 -5.39 -8.93
CA GLY A 40 -9.44 -5.99 -9.91
C GLY A 40 -10.84 -6.28 -9.36
N ASP A 41 -11.24 -5.61 -8.28
CA ASP A 41 -12.50 -5.75 -7.59
C ASP A 41 -13.19 -4.39 -7.42
N ASN A 42 -14.36 -4.36 -6.78
CA ASN A 42 -15.18 -3.16 -6.54
C ASN A 42 -14.57 -2.17 -5.54
N ILE A 43 -13.40 -2.46 -5.01
CA ILE A 43 -12.65 -1.58 -4.10
C ILE A 43 -11.58 -0.75 -4.81
N ASP A 44 -11.49 -0.85 -6.13
CA ASP A 44 -10.66 0.02 -6.97
C ASP A 44 -11.42 0.42 -8.25
N ASP A 45 -10.88 1.37 -9.01
CA ASP A 45 -11.46 1.85 -10.27
C ASP A 45 -11.20 0.91 -11.47
N SER A 46 -10.88 -0.35 -11.24
CA SER A 46 -10.66 -1.33 -12.31
C SER A 46 -11.96 -1.75 -12.99
N TYR A 47 -11.82 -2.24 -14.22
CA TYR A 47 -12.90 -2.89 -14.96
C TYR A 47 -12.92 -4.41 -14.69
N GLY A 48 -12.84 -4.81 -13.40
CA GLY A 48 -12.88 -6.22 -13.00
C GLY A 48 -11.59 -7.01 -13.27
N TYR A 49 -10.45 -6.32 -13.45
CA TYR A 49 -9.13 -6.94 -13.62
C TYR A 49 -8.01 -5.97 -13.23
N PRO A 50 -6.95 -6.43 -12.53
CA PRO A 50 -5.88 -5.55 -12.01
C PRO A 50 -4.87 -5.19 -13.12
N TRP A 51 -5.25 -4.30 -14.04
CA TRP A 51 -4.47 -3.90 -15.20
C TRP A 51 -3.13 -3.22 -14.86
N LEU A 52 -2.96 -2.73 -13.64
CA LEU A 52 -1.67 -2.20 -13.19
C LEU A 52 -0.53 -3.20 -13.44
N PHE A 53 -0.77 -4.50 -13.25
CA PHE A 53 0.25 -5.54 -13.40
C PHE A 53 0.51 -5.93 -14.86
N GLU A 54 -0.32 -5.50 -15.79
CA GLU A 54 -0.22 -5.85 -17.22
C GLU A 54 0.11 -4.64 -18.10
N SER A 55 -0.40 -3.47 -17.76
CA SER A 55 -0.32 -2.27 -18.60
C SER A 55 0.93 -1.45 -18.29
N LYS A 56 1.86 -1.38 -19.24
CA LYS A 56 3.04 -0.50 -19.14
C LYS A 56 2.65 0.98 -19.02
N ALA A 57 1.55 1.40 -19.63
CA ALA A 57 1.05 2.76 -19.52
C ALA A 57 0.56 3.07 -18.09
N SER A 58 -0.16 2.12 -17.48
CA SER A 58 -0.61 2.23 -16.07
C SER A 58 0.56 2.25 -15.11
N GLN A 59 1.56 1.38 -15.32
CA GLN A 59 2.79 1.33 -14.51
C GLN A 59 3.58 2.64 -14.61
N GLN A 60 3.70 3.21 -15.80
CA GLN A 60 4.37 4.49 -15.98
C GLN A 60 3.62 5.62 -15.27
N LEU A 61 2.30 5.67 -15.42
CA LEU A 61 1.46 6.68 -14.77
C LEU A 61 1.52 6.55 -13.23
N TYR A 62 1.48 5.34 -12.71
CA TYR A 62 1.67 5.04 -11.28
C TYR A 62 3.00 5.59 -10.76
N CYS A 63 4.11 5.33 -11.45
CA CYS A 63 5.42 5.86 -11.09
C CYS A 63 5.46 7.39 -11.14
N ASP A 64 4.85 8.00 -12.15
CA ASP A 64 4.85 9.46 -12.32
C ASP A 64 4.02 10.16 -11.23
N ILE A 65 2.90 9.55 -10.82
CA ILE A 65 2.08 10.05 -9.72
C ILE A 65 2.88 10.00 -8.42
N TRP A 66 3.48 8.85 -8.08
CA TRP A 66 4.27 8.73 -6.86
C TRP A 66 5.48 9.66 -6.83
N ARG A 67 6.22 9.77 -7.94
CA ARG A 67 7.32 10.74 -8.04
C ARG A 67 6.85 12.15 -7.73
N LYS A 68 5.68 12.54 -8.22
CA LYS A 68 5.12 13.87 -8.03
C LYS A 68 4.66 14.09 -6.59
N ILE A 69 3.96 13.14 -5.98
CA ILE A 69 3.54 13.19 -4.57
C ILE A 69 4.78 13.28 -3.67
N ALA A 70 5.74 12.38 -3.86
CA ALA A 70 6.97 12.34 -3.07
C ALA A 70 7.80 13.63 -3.23
N ALA A 71 7.93 14.18 -4.45
CA ALA A 71 8.63 15.45 -4.66
C ALA A 71 7.98 16.62 -3.91
N TYR A 72 6.65 16.63 -3.83
CA TYR A 72 5.90 17.67 -3.14
C TYR A 72 6.04 17.56 -1.62
N TYR A 73 5.96 16.35 -1.06
CA TYR A 73 5.93 16.12 0.39
C TYR A 73 7.26 15.67 1.02
N LYS A 74 8.36 15.55 0.26
CA LYS A 74 9.66 15.02 0.75
C LYS A 74 10.22 15.68 2.01
N SER A 75 9.76 16.88 2.35
CA SER A 75 10.20 17.64 3.53
C SER A 75 9.11 17.78 4.59
N GLU A 76 8.01 17.05 4.47
CA GLU A 76 6.87 17.12 5.37
C GLU A 76 6.96 16.05 6.48
N PRO A 77 7.39 16.42 7.69
CA PRO A 77 7.66 15.44 8.75
C PRO A 77 6.40 14.82 9.38
N VAL A 78 5.22 15.35 9.10
CA VAL A 78 3.93 14.77 9.54
C VAL A 78 3.62 13.51 8.75
N ILE A 79 4.08 13.42 7.50
CA ILE A 79 3.93 12.22 6.71
C ILE A 79 4.95 11.19 7.18
N LEU A 80 4.48 10.06 7.70
CA LEU A 80 5.29 8.93 8.11
C LEU A 80 5.84 8.17 6.90
N GLY A 81 5.00 7.96 5.89
CA GLY A 81 5.35 7.19 4.72
C GLY A 81 4.27 7.14 3.66
N TYR A 82 4.56 6.36 2.62
CA TYR A 82 3.75 6.16 1.43
C TYR A 82 3.36 4.69 1.32
N GLU A 83 2.07 4.39 1.38
CA GLU A 83 1.50 3.08 1.06
C GLU A 83 1.22 3.04 -0.45
N LEU A 84 1.95 2.18 -1.16
CA LEU A 84 2.10 2.33 -2.60
C LEU A 84 0.85 1.99 -3.40
N PHE A 85 0.06 1.05 -2.93
CA PHE A 85 -1.32 0.78 -3.36
C PHE A 85 -2.01 -0.18 -2.40
N ASN A 86 -3.33 -0.03 -2.27
CA ASN A 86 -4.18 -0.80 -1.38
C ASN A 86 -4.54 -2.17 -1.98
N GLU A 87 -4.53 -3.22 -1.17
CA GLU A 87 -5.15 -4.54 -1.37
C GLU A 87 -4.98 -5.16 -2.78
N PRO A 88 -3.74 -5.36 -3.26
CA PRO A 88 -3.50 -5.83 -4.62
C PRO A 88 -3.98 -7.26 -4.86
N ILE A 89 -4.44 -7.51 -6.07
CA ILE A 89 -4.74 -8.83 -6.66
C ILE A 89 -5.76 -9.61 -5.84
N ALA A 90 -7.02 -9.50 -6.19
CA ALA A 90 -8.08 -10.31 -5.60
C ALA A 90 -7.85 -11.83 -5.82
N PRO A 91 -8.38 -12.71 -4.95
CA PRO A 91 -7.97 -14.13 -4.90
C PRO A 91 -8.65 -15.04 -5.94
N TYR A 92 -9.43 -14.50 -6.87
CA TYR A 92 -10.28 -15.30 -7.76
C TYR A 92 -9.90 -15.26 -9.24
N PHE A 93 -8.74 -14.67 -9.60
CA PHE A 93 -8.28 -14.68 -11.00
C PHE A 93 -7.65 -16.01 -11.38
N GLU A 94 -7.99 -16.52 -12.58
CA GLU A 94 -7.42 -17.77 -13.09
C GLU A 94 -5.88 -17.69 -13.23
N ASN A 95 -5.34 -16.51 -13.56
CA ASN A 95 -3.91 -16.24 -13.68
C ASN A 95 -3.29 -15.60 -12.43
N MET A 96 -3.87 -15.83 -11.25
CA MET A 96 -3.43 -15.23 -9.98
C MET A 96 -1.94 -15.43 -9.70
N ASP A 97 -1.38 -16.60 -10.00
CA ASP A 97 0.05 -16.88 -9.77
C ASP A 97 0.95 -16.03 -10.68
N GLU A 98 0.52 -15.77 -11.92
CA GLU A 98 1.23 -14.88 -12.83
C GLU A 98 1.19 -13.44 -12.32
N LEU A 99 0.02 -12.96 -11.90
CA LEU A 99 -0.15 -11.63 -11.30
C LEU A 99 0.71 -11.47 -10.04
N ASN A 100 0.68 -12.47 -9.14
CA ASN A 100 1.51 -12.50 -7.95
C ASN A 100 3.00 -12.40 -8.28
N GLY A 101 3.44 -13.03 -9.38
CA GLY A 101 4.83 -12.95 -9.84
C GLY A 101 5.27 -11.55 -10.27
N LYS A 102 4.32 -10.65 -10.55
CA LYS A 102 4.57 -9.25 -10.96
C LYS A 102 4.51 -8.25 -9.81
N LEU A 103 3.96 -8.63 -8.65
CA LEU A 103 3.70 -7.73 -7.52
C LEU A 103 4.96 -6.99 -7.08
N GLU A 104 6.02 -7.73 -6.74
CA GLU A 104 7.26 -7.16 -6.24
C GLU A 104 7.95 -6.26 -7.27
N GLU A 105 7.87 -6.60 -8.56
CA GLU A 105 8.45 -5.78 -9.64
C GLU A 105 7.76 -4.42 -9.75
N VAL A 106 6.42 -4.39 -9.67
CA VAL A 106 5.65 -3.13 -9.71
C VAL A 106 5.94 -2.29 -8.47
N TYR A 107 6.06 -2.89 -7.30
CA TYR A 107 6.51 -2.19 -6.09
C TYR A 107 7.90 -1.58 -6.27
N LYS A 108 8.86 -2.34 -6.78
CA LYS A 108 10.23 -1.84 -7.06
C LYS A 108 10.23 -0.63 -8.00
N MET A 109 9.35 -0.63 -9.01
CA MET A 109 9.20 0.53 -9.92
C MET A 109 8.72 1.77 -9.16
N GLY A 110 7.69 1.65 -8.33
CA GLY A 110 7.17 2.76 -7.51
C GLY A 110 8.19 3.27 -6.51
N VAL A 111 8.88 2.37 -5.81
CA VAL A 111 9.97 2.72 -4.88
C VAL A 111 11.07 3.47 -5.62
N ALA A 112 11.53 2.99 -6.76
CA ALA A 112 12.56 3.65 -7.55
C ALA A 112 12.15 5.08 -7.94
N ALA A 113 10.90 5.28 -8.37
CA ALA A 113 10.36 6.58 -8.74
C ALA A 113 10.31 7.54 -7.53
N ILE A 114 9.91 7.07 -6.36
CA ILE A 114 9.92 7.86 -5.11
C ILE A 114 11.36 8.20 -4.74
N ARG A 115 12.27 7.24 -4.77
CA ARG A 115 13.67 7.41 -4.34
C ARG A 115 14.50 8.32 -5.24
N GLU A 116 14.02 8.66 -6.43
CA GLU A 116 14.61 9.74 -7.24
C GLU A 116 14.54 11.09 -6.51
N VAL A 117 13.48 11.33 -5.75
CA VAL A 117 13.16 12.65 -5.17
C VAL A 117 13.10 12.68 -3.65
N ASP A 118 12.81 11.54 -3.00
CA ASP A 118 12.63 11.40 -1.56
C ASP A 118 13.41 10.19 -1.02
N LYS A 119 14.39 10.46 -0.17
CA LYS A 119 15.24 9.43 0.48
C LYS A 119 14.82 9.11 1.92
N ASN A 120 13.79 9.78 2.44
CA ASN A 120 13.54 9.80 3.89
C ASN A 120 12.28 9.05 4.31
N HIS A 121 11.17 9.24 3.63
CA HIS A 121 9.89 8.63 4.02
C HIS A 121 9.92 7.10 3.93
N ILE A 122 9.18 6.46 4.83
CA ILE A 122 8.98 5.02 4.84
C ILE A 122 8.12 4.62 3.63
N ILE A 123 8.42 3.48 3.04
CA ILE A 123 7.59 2.87 2.00
C ILE A 123 6.82 1.71 2.62
N LEU A 124 5.50 1.72 2.48
CA LEU A 124 4.64 0.66 2.97
C LEU A 124 4.19 -0.22 1.81
N LEU A 125 4.32 -1.53 1.98
CA LEU A 125 4.03 -2.53 0.97
C LEU A 125 3.03 -3.56 1.50
N GLY A 126 1.90 -3.69 0.83
CA GLY A 126 0.90 -4.70 1.10
C GLY A 126 1.20 -6.04 0.43
N GLY A 127 0.73 -7.13 1.01
CA GLY A 127 0.71 -8.43 0.36
C GLY A 127 -0.37 -8.53 -0.71
N SER A 128 -0.29 -9.53 -1.60
CA SER A 128 -1.40 -9.83 -2.51
C SER A 128 -2.62 -10.41 -1.76
N GLN A 129 -3.70 -10.65 -2.48
CA GLN A 129 -4.97 -11.13 -1.94
C GLN A 129 -5.43 -10.30 -0.73
N TRP A 130 -5.70 -9.00 -0.99
CA TRP A 130 -6.19 -8.04 0.00
C TRP A 130 -5.24 -7.86 1.20
N ASN A 131 -3.95 -7.65 0.92
CA ASN A 131 -2.88 -7.52 1.92
C ASN A 131 -2.74 -8.73 2.87
N GLY A 132 -3.20 -9.92 2.42
CA GLY A 132 -3.20 -11.16 3.19
C GLY A 132 -2.07 -12.13 2.86
N ASN A 133 -1.48 -12.06 1.66
CA ASN A 133 -0.50 -13.02 1.16
C ASN A 133 0.85 -12.37 0.82
N PHE A 134 1.88 -12.71 1.58
CA PHE A 134 3.24 -12.19 1.42
C PHE A 134 4.20 -13.14 0.68
N LYS A 135 3.74 -14.31 0.21
CA LYS A 135 4.55 -15.27 -0.55
C LYS A 135 5.12 -14.73 -1.87
N PRO A 136 4.49 -13.73 -2.55
CA PRO A 136 5.06 -13.15 -3.75
C PRO A 136 6.40 -12.43 -3.55
N PHE A 137 6.71 -11.98 -2.34
CA PHE A 137 7.97 -11.29 -2.07
C PHE A 137 9.14 -12.26 -2.03
N LYS A 138 10.11 -12.08 -2.94
CA LYS A 138 11.34 -12.88 -3.06
C LYS A 138 12.55 -12.10 -2.55
N ASP A 139 12.60 -10.79 -2.84
CA ASP A 139 13.62 -9.85 -2.38
C ASP A 139 12.95 -8.79 -1.51
N SER A 140 12.69 -9.15 -0.27
CA SER A 140 11.92 -8.34 0.65
C SER A 140 12.66 -7.11 1.21
N LYS A 141 13.95 -6.92 0.86
CA LYS A 141 14.81 -5.86 1.38
C LYS A 141 15.44 -5.02 0.27
N PHE A 142 14.69 -4.69 -0.75
CA PHE A 142 15.20 -3.91 -1.88
C PHE A 142 15.27 -2.38 -1.63
N ASP A 143 14.88 -1.93 -0.45
CA ASP A 143 15.06 -0.56 0.02
C ASP A 143 15.24 -0.56 1.55
N ASP A 144 16.05 0.36 2.07
CA ASP A 144 16.41 0.41 3.51
C ASP A 144 15.27 0.92 4.42
N LYS A 145 14.21 1.50 3.85
CA LYS A 145 13.10 2.09 4.58
C LYS A 145 11.75 1.49 4.18
N ILE A 146 11.71 0.17 4.08
CA ILE A 146 10.48 -0.60 3.85
C ILE A 146 9.84 -0.99 5.17
N MET A 147 8.53 -0.90 5.21
CA MET A 147 7.63 -1.48 6.20
C MET A 147 6.52 -2.22 5.48
N TYR A 148 6.06 -3.33 6.02
CA TYR A 148 4.93 -4.06 5.45
C TYR A 148 3.62 -3.66 6.12
N THR A 149 2.53 -3.72 5.37
CA THR A 149 1.16 -3.54 5.86
C THR A 149 0.34 -4.79 5.57
N CYS A 150 -0.45 -5.24 6.54
CA CYS A 150 -1.35 -6.37 6.39
C CYS A 150 -2.76 -6.00 6.83
N HIS A 151 -3.76 -6.67 6.24
CA HIS A 151 -5.17 -6.44 6.54
C HIS A 151 -5.81 -7.70 7.10
N ARG A 152 -6.76 -7.51 8.01
CA ARG A 152 -7.52 -8.63 8.56
C ARG A 152 -8.98 -8.25 8.79
N TYR A 153 -9.84 -8.92 8.06
CA TYR A 153 -11.29 -8.79 8.20
C TYR A 153 -11.91 -10.14 8.59
N GLY A 154 -12.71 -10.15 9.66
CA GLY A 154 -13.43 -11.33 10.12
C GLY A 154 -12.56 -12.48 10.64
N GLY A 155 -13.20 -13.64 10.84
CA GLY A 155 -12.59 -14.82 11.45
C GLY A 155 -12.47 -14.68 12.98
N GLU A 156 -11.83 -15.66 13.62
CA GLU A 156 -11.61 -15.63 15.06
C GLU A 156 -10.52 -14.61 15.44
N PRO A 157 -10.72 -13.78 16.48
CA PRO A 157 -9.75 -12.78 16.93
C PRO A 157 -8.68 -13.42 17.83
N THR A 158 -7.88 -14.31 17.26
CA THR A 158 -6.84 -15.07 17.99
C THR A 158 -5.45 -14.78 17.44
N LYS A 159 -4.40 -15.07 18.22
CA LYS A 159 -3.01 -14.93 17.78
C LYS A 159 -2.69 -15.85 16.59
N GLU A 160 -3.28 -17.00 16.54
CA GLU A 160 -3.13 -17.97 15.44
C GLU A 160 -3.61 -17.37 14.11
N ALA A 161 -4.63 -16.53 14.13
CA ALA A 161 -5.16 -15.86 12.95
C ALA A 161 -4.16 -14.91 12.28
N ILE A 162 -3.20 -14.37 13.03
CA ILE A 162 -2.16 -13.47 12.53
C ILE A 162 -0.77 -14.13 12.48
N GLN A 163 -0.66 -15.42 12.83
CA GLN A 163 0.63 -16.10 12.92
C GLN A 163 1.40 -16.09 11.58
N GLY A 164 0.69 -16.15 10.46
CA GLY A 164 1.30 -16.05 9.13
C GLY A 164 2.00 -14.71 8.90
N PHE A 165 1.41 -13.62 9.34
CA PHE A 165 2.00 -12.28 9.28
C PHE A 165 3.23 -12.15 10.19
N ILE A 166 3.13 -12.69 11.41
CA ILE A 166 4.26 -12.71 12.36
C ILE A 166 5.43 -13.49 11.77
N ASN A 167 5.18 -14.69 11.22
CA ASN A 167 6.21 -15.52 10.62
C ASN A 167 6.90 -14.83 9.43
N PHE A 168 6.12 -14.16 8.56
CA PHE A 168 6.70 -13.40 7.46
C PHE A 168 7.54 -12.22 7.99
N ARG A 169 7.00 -11.40 8.88
CA ARG A 169 7.72 -10.28 9.51
C ARG A 169 9.06 -10.73 10.09
N ASP A 170 9.06 -11.83 10.85
CA ASP A 170 10.26 -12.36 11.51
C ASP A 170 11.26 -12.92 10.49
N SER A 171 10.78 -13.55 9.41
CA SER A 171 11.64 -14.10 8.36
C SER A 171 12.39 -13.01 7.59
N VAL A 172 11.74 -11.88 7.33
CA VAL A 172 12.35 -10.75 6.61
C VAL A 172 13.06 -9.77 7.55
N ASN A 173 12.77 -9.82 8.86
CA ASN A 173 13.27 -8.90 9.88
C ASN A 173 13.05 -7.43 9.49
N LEU A 174 11.81 -7.10 9.11
CA LEU A 174 11.36 -5.75 8.78
C LEU A 174 10.07 -5.44 9.56
N PRO A 175 9.78 -4.16 9.83
CA PRO A 175 8.54 -3.79 10.50
C PRO A 175 7.31 -4.21 9.68
N MET A 176 6.26 -4.59 10.38
CA MET A 176 4.94 -4.82 9.82
C MET A 176 3.90 -4.24 10.76
N TYR A 177 2.89 -3.59 10.19
CA TYR A 177 1.76 -3.11 10.96
C TYR A 177 0.44 -3.60 10.37
N MET A 178 -0.59 -3.62 11.18
CA MET A 178 -1.94 -3.94 10.75
C MET A 178 -2.59 -2.65 10.25
N GLY A 179 -2.61 -2.47 8.92
CA GLY A 179 -3.13 -1.27 8.26
C GLY A 179 -4.64 -1.16 8.36
N GLU A 180 -5.33 -2.30 8.20
CA GLU A 180 -6.77 -2.36 8.31
C GLU A 180 -7.24 -3.58 9.09
N ILE A 181 -8.25 -3.37 9.91
CA ILE A 181 -8.99 -4.43 10.60
C ILE A 181 -10.48 -4.13 10.54
N GLY A 182 -11.30 -5.16 10.51
CA GLY A 182 -12.74 -4.97 10.58
C GLY A 182 -13.53 -6.26 10.76
N HIS A 183 -14.67 -6.12 11.39
CA HIS A 183 -15.75 -7.09 11.48
C HIS A 183 -17.02 -6.36 11.90
N ASN A 184 -18.14 -7.08 11.90
CA ASN A 184 -19.47 -6.50 12.10
C ASN A 184 -19.76 -6.06 13.55
N THR A 185 -18.87 -6.31 14.53
CA THR A 185 -19.12 -5.94 15.94
C THR A 185 -17.91 -5.30 16.61
N ASP A 186 -18.19 -4.37 17.52
CA ASP A 186 -17.17 -3.71 18.36
C ASP A 186 -16.47 -4.71 19.29
N GLU A 187 -17.17 -5.76 19.71
CA GLU A 187 -16.62 -6.82 20.58
C GLU A 187 -15.50 -7.57 19.86
N TRP A 188 -15.67 -7.86 18.58
CA TRP A 188 -14.63 -8.51 17.78
C TRP A 188 -13.40 -7.62 17.65
N GLN A 189 -13.60 -6.33 17.32
CA GLN A 189 -12.50 -5.38 17.20
C GLN A 189 -11.75 -5.23 18.53
N ALA A 190 -12.47 -5.10 19.64
CA ALA A 190 -11.88 -5.01 20.95
C ALA A 190 -11.11 -6.28 21.36
N ALA A 191 -11.59 -7.46 20.94
CA ALA A 191 -10.91 -8.73 21.19
C ALA A 191 -9.65 -8.88 20.33
N PHE A 192 -9.71 -8.43 19.07
CA PHE A 192 -8.58 -8.50 18.14
C PHE A 192 -7.43 -7.57 18.54
N CYS A 193 -7.72 -6.40 19.12
CA CYS A 193 -6.72 -5.41 19.54
C CYS A 193 -6.07 -5.69 20.91
N ARG A 194 -6.41 -6.81 21.59
CA ARG A 194 -5.87 -7.20 22.91
C ARG A 194 -4.79 -8.27 22.81
#